data_8bd784ebbd198c179c07201ebdd42035
#
_entry.id   8bd784ebbd198c179c07201ebdd42035
#
_cell.length_a   1.000
_cell.length_b   1.000
_cell.length_c   1.000
_cell.angle_alpha   90.00
_cell.angle_beta   90.00
_cell.angle_gamma   90.00
#
_symmetry.space_group_name_H-M   'P 1'
#
loop_
_entity.id
_entity.type
_entity.pdbx_description
1 polymer ?
#
loop_
_entity_poly.entity_id
_entity_poly.type
_entity_poly.pdbx_seq_one_letter_code
_entity_poly.pdbx_strand_id
1 'polypeptide(L)'
;PQSIVHSMVEFRDGATIAQASPPDMRLPIALGLSAPERLGNIAAACDWTKAAMWTFEPLDDEAFPAVSLARHCLEASEKHTAVLNAANEQAVHTFLEHRLPYLGIVDTVKEVLDEMDAELRGNPLFASVEEMSQLELEARRRADDLINK
;
A
#
# COMPACT_ATOMS: atom_id res chain seq x y z
N PRO A 1 11.07 -9.15 11.81
CA PRO A 1 10.61 -7.88 12.37
C PRO A 1 9.66 -8.11 13.53
N GLN A 2 9.66 -7.19 14.51
CA GLN A 2 8.80 -7.28 15.69
C GLN A 2 7.33 -6.98 15.38
N SER A 3 7.07 -6.26 14.30
CA SER A 3 5.72 -5.94 13.78
C SER A 3 4.77 -5.30 14.80
N ILE A 4 5.28 -4.38 15.60
CA ILE A 4 4.49 -3.60 16.56
C ILE A 4 4.24 -2.19 16.05
N VAL A 5 5.23 -1.53 15.43
CA VAL A 5 5.07 -0.24 14.77
C VAL A 5 4.77 -0.48 13.29
N HIS A 6 3.59 -0.05 12.83
CA HIS A 6 3.14 -0.22 11.46
C HIS A 6 3.13 1.07 10.66
N SER A 7 3.07 2.21 11.34
CA SER A 7 3.08 3.52 10.70
C SER A 7 3.76 4.54 11.58
N MET A 8 4.49 5.46 10.95
CA MET A 8 5.07 6.63 11.59
C MET A 8 4.79 7.85 10.72
N VAL A 9 4.56 8.98 11.37
CA VAL A 9 4.43 10.28 10.72
C VAL A 9 5.55 11.18 11.25
N GLU A 10 6.44 11.58 10.37
CA GLU A 10 7.47 12.58 10.65
C GLU A 10 6.96 13.97 10.24
N PHE A 11 7.02 14.90 11.15
CA PHE A 11 6.61 16.28 10.93
C PHE A 11 7.79 17.14 10.45
N ARG A 12 7.49 18.31 9.89
CA ARG A 12 8.49 19.24 9.38
C ARG A 12 9.42 19.80 10.44
N ASP A 13 9.02 19.78 11.71
CA ASP A 13 9.82 20.19 12.87
C ASP A 13 10.77 19.09 13.37
N GLY A 14 10.72 17.91 12.76
CA GLY A 14 11.53 16.74 13.11
C GLY A 14 10.89 15.83 14.17
N ALA A 15 9.70 16.16 14.70
CA ALA A 15 8.99 15.27 15.60
C ALA A 15 8.42 14.06 14.83
N THR A 16 8.45 12.88 15.45
CA THR A 16 7.85 11.67 14.88
C THR A 16 6.83 11.08 15.84
N ILE A 17 5.65 10.77 15.32
CA ILE A 17 4.60 10.02 16.02
C ILE A 17 4.46 8.65 15.38
N ALA A 18 4.45 7.60 16.20
CA ALA A 18 4.27 6.23 15.75
C ALA A 18 3.03 5.59 16.38
N GLN A 19 2.29 4.82 15.60
CA GLN A 19 1.27 3.92 16.12
C GLN A 19 1.93 2.58 16.48
N ALA A 20 1.84 2.18 17.74
CA ALA A 20 2.35 0.90 18.23
C ALA A 20 1.19 0.03 18.75
N SER A 21 1.02 -1.15 18.14
CA SER A 21 0.03 -2.16 18.55
C SER A 21 0.41 -3.53 17.96
N PRO A 22 -0.01 -4.64 18.55
CA PRO A 22 -0.02 -5.92 17.84
C PRO A 22 -0.79 -5.79 16.52
N PRO A 23 -0.39 -6.52 15.46
CA PRO A 23 -1.03 -6.40 14.15
C PRO A 23 -2.48 -6.88 14.22
N ASP A 24 -3.42 -5.96 14.00
CA ASP A 24 -4.85 -6.25 14.00
C ASP A 24 -5.59 -5.22 13.13
N MET A 25 -6.11 -5.68 11.99
CA MET A 25 -6.84 -4.82 11.04
C MET A 25 -8.13 -4.23 11.60
N ARG A 26 -8.67 -4.79 12.70
CA ARG A 26 -9.85 -4.21 13.36
C ARG A 26 -9.58 -2.81 13.92
N LEU A 27 -8.33 -2.50 14.29
CA LEU A 27 -7.96 -1.17 14.81
C LEU A 27 -8.17 -0.04 13.78
N PRO A 28 -7.56 -0.07 12.58
CA PRO A 28 -7.78 0.98 11.60
C PRO A 28 -9.21 1.01 11.07
N ILE A 29 -9.88 -0.14 10.94
CA ILE A 29 -11.28 -0.20 10.53
C ILE A 29 -12.18 0.47 11.56
N ALA A 30 -12.02 0.13 12.85
CA ALA A 30 -12.82 0.74 13.92
C ALA A 30 -12.58 2.26 14.00
N LEU A 31 -11.32 2.71 13.86
CA LEU A 31 -11.01 4.14 13.84
C LEU A 31 -11.64 4.84 12.63
N GLY A 32 -11.61 4.22 11.44
CA GLY A 32 -12.26 4.76 10.25
C GLY A 32 -13.77 4.93 10.40
N LEU A 33 -14.41 4.05 11.18
CA LEU A 33 -15.86 4.12 11.45
C LEU A 33 -16.24 5.10 12.57
N SER A 34 -15.36 5.33 13.54
CA SER A 34 -15.69 6.09 14.76
C SER A 34 -14.94 7.41 14.91
N ALA A 35 -14.04 7.75 13.99
CA ALA A 35 -13.22 8.97 14.11
C ALA A 35 -14.07 10.23 14.37
N PRO A 36 -13.64 11.13 15.27
CA PRO A 36 -12.35 11.13 15.98
C PRO A 36 -12.31 10.27 17.25
N GLU A 37 -13.39 9.63 17.62
CA GLU A 37 -13.47 8.78 18.81
C GLU A 37 -12.73 7.45 18.63
N ARG A 38 -12.33 6.83 19.76
CA ARG A 38 -11.71 5.51 19.76
C ARG A 38 -12.58 4.54 20.55
N LEU A 39 -13.03 3.50 19.85
CA LEU A 39 -13.80 2.42 20.46
C LEU A 39 -12.90 1.58 21.38
N GLY A 40 -13.43 1.15 22.52
CA GLY A 40 -12.72 0.31 23.47
C GLY A 40 -12.66 -1.16 23.03
N ASN A 41 -11.66 -1.90 23.52
CA ASN A 41 -11.55 -3.36 23.40
C ASN A 41 -11.57 -3.93 21.98
N ILE A 42 -11.07 -3.16 20.99
CA ILE A 42 -11.03 -3.60 19.59
C ILE A 42 -9.94 -4.66 19.37
N ALA A 43 -8.75 -4.45 19.94
CA ALA A 43 -7.61 -5.35 19.83
C ALA A 43 -6.86 -5.45 21.15
N ALA A 44 -5.96 -6.43 21.26
CA ALA A 44 -5.07 -6.56 22.41
C ALA A 44 -4.13 -5.36 22.50
N ALA A 45 -3.94 -4.83 23.70
CA ALA A 45 -2.94 -3.80 23.95
C ALA A 45 -1.52 -4.40 24.01
N CYS A 46 -0.51 -3.56 23.77
CA CYS A 46 0.87 -3.91 24.10
C CYS A 46 1.02 -4.10 25.60
N ASP A 47 1.82 -5.09 26.02
CA ASP A 47 2.14 -5.33 27.42
C ASP A 47 3.30 -4.41 27.88
N TRP A 48 2.96 -3.24 28.37
CA TRP A 48 3.94 -2.25 28.84
C TRP A 48 4.51 -2.58 30.23
N THR A 49 4.13 -3.71 30.83
CA THR A 49 4.73 -4.18 32.10
C THR A 49 6.06 -4.91 31.86
N LYS A 50 6.36 -5.24 30.63
CA LYS A 50 7.58 -5.93 30.20
C LYS A 50 8.49 -5.01 29.40
N ALA A 51 9.79 -5.17 29.55
CA ALA A 51 10.75 -4.51 28.69
C ALA A 51 10.60 -5.00 27.23
N ALA A 52 10.65 -4.08 26.29
CA ALA A 52 10.61 -4.35 24.86
C ALA A 52 11.72 -3.59 24.14
N MET A 53 12.22 -4.16 23.06
CA MET A 53 13.18 -3.52 22.17
C MET A 53 12.65 -3.66 20.74
N TRP A 54 12.61 -2.54 20.02
CA TRP A 54 12.25 -2.51 18.60
C TRP A 54 13.42 -1.94 17.81
N THR A 55 13.67 -2.53 16.67
CA THR A 55 14.77 -2.12 15.78
C THR A 55 14.21 -1.48 14.52
N PHE A 56 14.82 -0.37 14.12
CA PHE A 56 14.52 0.34 12.87
C PHE A 56 15.81 0.41 12.07
N GLU A 57 15.75 -0.01 10.83
CA GLU A 57 16.88 0.01 9.90
C GLU A 57 16.53 0.95 8.74
N PRO A 58 17.52 1.60 8.09
CA PRO A 58 17.28 2.36 6.87
C PRO A 58 16.59 1.49 5.82
N LEU A 59 15.63 2.08 5.09
CA LEU A 59 15.01 1.41 3.95
C LEU A 59 16.03 1.28 2.82
N ASP A 60 16.17 0.08 2.30
CA ASP A 60 16.90 -0.20 1.07
C ASP A 60 15.93 -0.05 -0.12
N ASP A 61 15.91 1.14 -0.73
CA ASP A 61 15.00 1.46 -1.84
C ASP A 61 15.32 0.67 -3.12
N GLU A 62 16.54 0.13 -3.26
CA GLU A 62 16.90 -0.73 -4.40
C GLU A 62 16.28 -2.12 -4.24
N ALA A 63 16.40 -2.70 -3.04
CA ALA A 63 15.81 -4.01 -2.74
C ALA A 63 14.28 -3.95 -2.55
N PHE A 64 13.74 -2.81 -2.07
CA PHE A 64 12.32 -2.61 -1.74
C PHE A 64 11.72 -1.36 -2.41
N PRO A 65 11.61 -1.33 -3.74
CA PRO A 65 11.22 -0.13 -4.48
C PRO A 65 9.73 0.25 -4.35
N ALA A 66 8.90 -0.58 -3.70
CA ALA A 66 7.47 -0.35 -3.58
C ALA A 66 7.10 0.97 -2.88
N VAL A 67 7.92 1.42 -1.90
CA VAL A 67 7.67 2.67 -1.16
C VAL A 67 7.92 3.89 -2.05
N SER A 68 9.04 3.91 -2.77
CA SER A 68 9.36 5.00 -3.71
C SER A 68 8.38 5.04 -4.88
N LEU A 69 7.94 3.88 -5.38
CA LEU A 69 6.92 3.75 -6.41
C LEU A 69 5.57 4.32 -5.94
N ALA A 70 5.13 3.98 -4.71
CA ALA A 70 3.89 4.50 -4.14
C ALA A 70 3.93 6.03 -3.96
N ARG A 71 5.07 6.60 -3.53
CA ARG A 71 5.25 8.06 -3.45
C ARG A 71 5.15 8.71 -4.81
N HIS A 72 5.82 8.14 -5.82
CA HIS A 72 5.72 8.62 -7.20
C HIS A 72 4.27 8.63 -7.70
N CYS A 73 3.51 7.57 -7.48
CA CYS A 73 2.11 7.50 -7.87
C CYS A 73 1.25 8.56 -7.17
N LEU A 74 1.47 8.78 -5.87
CA LEU A 74 0.75 9.81 -5.10
C LEU A 74 1.01 11.22 -5.66
N GLU A 75 2.23 11.52 -6.07
CA GLU A 75 2.62 12.81 -6.66
C GLU A 75 2.11 12.96 -8.09
N ALA A 76 1.96 11.85 -8.83
CA ALA A 76 1.56 11.88 -10.23
C ALA A 76 0.05 12.14 -10.40
N SER A 77 -0.83 11.33 -9.83
CA SER A 77 -2.29 11.56 -9.84
C SER A 77 -3.06 10.53 -8.99
N GLU A 78 -4.35 10.83 -8.73
CA GLU A 78 -5.28 9.87 -8.09
C GLU A 78 -5.39 8.56 -8.88
N LYS A 79 -5.36 8.62 -10.20
CA LYS A 79 -5.45 7.44 -11.07
C LYS A 79 -4.24 6.54 -10.96
N HIS A 80 -3.04 7.11 -10.78
CA HIS A 80 -1.83 6.30 -10.56
C HIS A 80 -1.92 5.48 -9.28
N THR A 81 -2.46 6.05 -8.19
CA THR A 81 -2.63 5.31 -6.94
C THR A 81 -3.65 4.18 -7.06
N ALA A 82 -4.73 4.38 -7.80
CA ALA A 82 -5.71 3.32 -8.08
C ALA A 82 -5.12 2.19 -8.93
N VAL A 83 -4.39 2.53 -10.00
CA VAL A 83 -3.70 1.53 -10.86
C VAL A 83 -2.65 0.75 -10.06
N LEU A 84 -1.83 1.44 -9.24
CA LEU A 84 -0.87 0.78 -8.36
C LEU A 84 -1.55 -0.25 -7.47
N ASN A 85 -2.64 0.12 -6.81
CA ASN A 85 -3.36 -0.78 -5.92
C ASN A 85 -3.95 -1.98 -6.66
N ALA A 86 -4.66 -1.74 -7.77
CA ALA A 86 -5.32 -2.80 -8.55
C ALA A 86 -4.32 -3.80 -9.15
N ALA A 87 -3.22 -3.30 -9.72
CA ALA A 87 -2.15 -4.14 -10.25
C ALA A 87 -1.45 -4.95 -9.16
N ASN A 88 -1.19 -4.32 -7.99
CA ASN A 88 -0.59 -5.00 -6.85
C ASN A 88 -1.49 -6.14 -6.32
N GLU A 89 -2.79 -5.90 -6.14
CA GLU A 89 -3.71 -6.95 -5.69
C GLU A 89 -3.73 -8.13 -6.67
N GLN A 90 -3.75 -7.87 -7.98
CA GLN A 90 -3.72 -8.91 -9.00
C GLN A 90 -2.42 -9.70 -8.98
N ALA A 91 -1.28 -9.02 -8.89
CA ALA A 91 0.04 -9.66 -8.79
C ALA A 91 0.19 -10.48 -7.51
N VAL A 92 -0.29 -9.98 -6.36
CA VAL A 92 -0.30 -10.71 -5.09
C VAL A 92 -1.19 -11.95 -5.17
N HIS A 93 -2.37 -11.85 -5.78
CA HIS A 93 -3.25 -13.01 -5.99
C HIS A 93 -2.52 -14.10 -6.79
N THR A 94 -1.88 -13.71 -7.89
CA THR A 94 -1.12 -14.63 -8.75
C THR A 94 0.11 -15.24 -8.05
N PHE A 95 0.78 -14.46 -7.19
CA PHE A 95 1.85 -14.97 -6.33
C PHE A 95 1.32 -16.03 -5.34
N LEU A 96 0.18 -15.80 -4.70
CA LEU A 96 -0.43 -16.77 -3.78
C LEU A 96 -0.86 -18.06 -4.47
N GLU A 97 -1.17 -18.00 -5.76
CA GLU A 97 -1.41 -19.17 -6.62
C GLU A 97 -0.12 -19.85 -7.10
N HIS A 98 1.06 -19.40 -6.67
CA HIS A 98 2.37 -19.90 -7.07
C HIS A 98 2.68 -19.77 -8.58
N ARG A 99 2.07 -18.82 -9.27
CA ARG A 99 2.30 -18.53 -10.70
C ARG A 99 3.24 -17.33 -10.95
N LEU A 100 3.52 -16.55 -9.90
CA LEU A 100 4.42 -15.39 -9.96
C LEU A 100 5.43 -15.50 -8.81
N PRO A 101 6.74 -15.23 -9.01
CA PRO A 101 7.69 -15.13 -7.91
C PRO A 101 7.47 -13.85 -7.09
N TYR A 102 7.92 -13.83 -5.82
CA TYR A 102 7.71 -12.69 -4.92
C TYR A 102 8.20 -11.35 -5.50
N LEU A 103 9.39 -11.31 -6.07
CA LEU A 103 9.93 -10.09 -6.69
C LEU A 103 9.13 -9.65 -7.92
N GLY A 104 8.50 -10.59 -8.62
CA GLY A 104 7.64 -10.30 -9.76
C GLY A 104 6.41 -9.45 -9.42
N ILE A 105 5.99 -9.39 -8.14
CA ILE A 105 4.86 -8.55 -7.72
C ILE A 105 5.14 -7.08 -8.07
N VAL A 106 6.24 -6.53 -7.58
CA VAL A 106 6.56 -5.10 -7.78
C VAL A 106 6.97 -4.83 -9.23
N ASP A 107 7.66 -5.78 -9.88
CA ASP A 107 8.01 -5.65 -11.30
C ASP A 107 6.76 -5.54 -12.18
N THR A 108 5.76 -6.39 -11.96
CA THR A 108 4.47 -6.33 -12.68
C THR A 108 3.76 -4.99 -12.45
N VAL A 109 3.69 -4.53 -11.20
CA VAL A 109 3.05 -3.25 -10.86
C VAL A 109 3.73 -2.09 -11.57
N LYS A 110 5.05 -2.07 -11.58
CA LYS A 110 5.83 -1.04 -12.26
C LYS A 110 5.56 -1.05 -13.77
N GLU A 111 5.57 -2.21 -14.40
CA GLU A 111 5.35 -2.35 -15.85
C GLU A 111 3.93 -1.90 -16.24
N VAL A 112 2.90 -2.25 -15.46
CA VAL A 112 1.52 -1.75 -15.67
C VAL A 112 1.46 -0.23 -15.57
N LEU A 113 2.10 0.37 -14.57
CA LEU A 113 2.14 1.82 -14.41
C LEU A 113 2.85 2.50 -15.58
N ASP A 114 3.99 1.96 -16.02
CA ASP A 114 4.76 2.48 -17.16
C ASP A 114 3.94 2.42 -18.46
N GLU A 115 3.21 1.32 -18.70
CA GLU A 115 2.32 1.18 -19.88
C GLU A 115 1.15 2.17 -19.88
N MET A 116 0.66 2.55 -18.69
CA MET A 116 -0.53 3.41 -18.53
C MET A 116 -0.19 4.89 -18.28
N ASP A 117 1.07 5.25 -18.02
CA ASP A 117 1.47 6.59 -17.55
C ASP A 117 0.93 7.73 -18.42
N ALA A 118 1.07 7.63 -19.75
CA ALA A 118 0.65 8.68 -20.66
C ALA A 118 -0.87 8.94 -20.61
N GLU A 119 -1.67 7.87 -20.47
CA GLU A 119 -3.12 7.95 -20.35
C GLU A 119 -3.53 8.57 -19.00
N LEU A 120 -2.88 8.12 -17.91
CA LEU A 120 -3.16 8.58 -16.56
C LEU A 120 -2.82 10.07 -16.38
N ARG A 121 -1.72 10.55 -16.95
CA ARG A 121 -1.34 11.97 -16.93
C ARG A 121 -2.27 12.85 -17.77
N GLY A 122 -2.80 12.31 -18.86
CA GLY A 122 -3.74 13.03 -19.73
C GLY A 122 -5.08 13.35 -19.06
N ASN A 123 -5.50 12.53 -18.08
CA ASN A 123 -6.73 12.71 -17.32
C ASN A 123 -6.50 12.29 -15.86
N PRO A 124 -5.92 13.15 -15.00
CA PRO A 124 -5.39 12.75 -13.69
C PRO A 124 -6.44 12.53 -12.59
N LEU A 125 -7.69 13.02 -12.78
CA LEU A 125 -8.76 12.94 -11.79
C LEU A 125 -9.87 11.99 -12.25
N PHE A 126 -10.56 11.38 -11.31
CA PHE A 126 -11.77 10.60 -11.60
C PHE A 126 -12.99 11.51 -11.74
N ALA A 127 -13.80 11.27 -12.76
CA ALA A 127 -15.08 11.92 -12.95
C ALA A 127 -16.21 11.17 -12.21
N SER A 128 -16.07 9.86 -11.97
CA SER A 128 -17.06 9.05 -11.28
C SER A 128 -16.46 7.77 -10.68
N VAL A 129 -17.22 7.10 -9.81
CA VAL A 129 -16.88 5.79 -9.24
C VAL A 129 -16.83 4.72 -10.33
N GLU A 130 -17.69 4.82 -11.34
CA GLU A 130 -17.73 3.90 -12.46
C GLU A 130 -16.43 3.97 -13.28
N GLU A 131 -15.92 5.19 -13.52
CA GLU A 131 -14.63 5.39 -14.20
C GLU A 131 -13.48 4.76 -13.40
N MET A 132 -13.47 4.96 -12.07
CA MET A 132 -12.49 4.33 -11.19
C MET A 132 -12.53 2.82 -11.31
N SER A 133 -13.73 2.22 -11.21
CA SER A 133 -13.90 0.76 -11.30
C SER A 133 -13.45 0.20 -12.65
N GLN A 134 -13.70 0.92 -13.75
CA GLN A 134 -13.24 0.50 -15.08
C GLN A 134 -11.70 0.57 -15.19
N LEU A 135 -11.09 1.60 -14.65
CA LEU A 135 -9.64 1.74 -14.64
C LEU A 135 -8.96 0.62 -13.83
N GLU A 136 -9.52 0.28 -12.65
CA GLU A 136 -9.02 -0.84 -11.84
C GLU A 136 -9.13 -2.19 -12.58
N LEU A 137 -10.24 -2.44 -13.28
CA LEU A 137 -10.41 -3.66 -14.10
C LEU A 137 -9.36 -3.71 -15.22
N GLU A 138 -9.11 -2.61 -15.91
CA GLU A 138 -8.09 -2.54 -16.96
C GLU A 138 -6.68 -2.77 -16.39
N ALA A 139 -6.35 -2.19 -15.23
CA ALA A 139 -5.07 -2.41 -14.58
C ALA A 139 -4.85 -3.88 -14.21
N ARG A 140 -5.88 -4.55 -13.68
CA ARG A 140 -5.84 -6.00 -13.37
C ARG A 140 -5.64 -6.83 -14.62
N ARG A 141 -6.37 -6.51 -15.71
CA ARG A 141 -6.23 -7.21 -16.99
C ARG A 141 -4.81 -7.08 -17.55
N ARG A 142 -4.22 -5.88 -17.52
CA ARG A 142 -2.83 -5.66 -17.96
C ARG A 142 -1.84 -6.43 -17.11
N ALA A 143 -2.01 -6.46 -15.79
CA ALA A 143 -1.19 -7.26 -14.90
C ALA A 143 -1.25 -8.76 -15.28
N ASP A 144 -2.45 -9.31 -15.54
CA ASP A 144 -2.61 -10.70 -16.00
C ASP A 144 -1.93 -10.94 -17.35
N ASP A 145 -2.09 -10.01 -18.29
CA ASP A 145 -1.47 -10.12 -19.62
C ASP A 145 0.07 -10.14 -19.53
N LEU A 146 0.66 -9.36 -18.62
CA LEU A 146 2.10 -9.35 -18.37
C LEU A 146 2.59 -10.65 -17.71
N ILE A 147 1.87 -11.14 -16.73
CA ILE A 147 2.24 -12.36 -15.99
C ILE A 147 2.16 -13.62 -16.87
N ASN A 148 1.27 -13.63 -17.86
CA ASN A 148 1.06 -14.79 -18.73
C ASN A 148 1.88 -14.77 -20.03
N LYS A 149 2.76 -13.77 -20.23
CA LYS A 149 3.73 -13.71 -21.34
C LYS A 149 4.90 -14.67 -21.09
#